data_12f65cb0f35b0b7750b0e863da88406f
#
_entry.id   12f65cb0f35b0b7750b0e863da88406f
#
_cell.length_a   1.000
_cell.length_b   1.000
_cell.length_c   1.000
_cell.angle_alpha   90.00
_cell.angle_beta   90.00
_cell.angle_gamma   90.00
#
_symmetry.space_group_name_H-M   'P 1'
#
loop_
_entity.id
_entity.type
_entity.pdbx_description
1 polymer ?
#
loop_
_entity_poly.entity_id
_entity_poly.type
_entity_poly.pdbx_seq_one_letter_code
_entity_poly.pdbx_strand_id
1 'polypeptide(L)' 'YELEIYNRWGERIFTSTGDPWDGTYKGNKCQMGVYTYIIDWIDNDNIGHRVTGSITLVL' A
#
# COMPACT_ATOMS: atom_id res chain seq x y z
N TYR A 1 -2.02 -10.61 6.29
CA TYR A 1 -2.41 -9.80 5.12
C TYR A 1 -1.17 -9.35 4.35
N GLU A 2 -1.38 -8.92 3.12
CA GLU A 2 -0.33 -8.32 2.30
C GLU A 2 -0.78 -6.94 1.88
N LEU A 3 0.08 -5.94 2.12
CA LEU A 3 -0.15 -4.55 1.76
C LEU A 3 0.78 -4.16 0.62
N GLU A 4 0.22 -3.53 -0.41
CA GLU A 4 0.99 -2.95 -1.50
C GLU A 4 0.60 -1.49 -1.68
N ILE A 5 1.59 -0.63 -1.92
CA ILE A 5 1.37 0.80 -2.18
C ILE A 5 1.93 1.11 -3.56
N TYR A 6 1.15 1.84 -4.34
CA TYR A 6 1.51 2.25 -5.71
C TYR A 6 1.49 3.76 -5.82
N ASN A 7 2.42 4.32 -6.58
CA ASN A 7 2.39 5.74 -6.90
C ASN A 7 1.40 6.00 -8.04
N ARG A 8 1.23 7.26 -8.43
CA ARG A 8 0.27 7.65 -9.46
C ARG A 8 0.62 7.15 -10.87
N TRP A 9 1.85 6.69 -11.07
CA TRP A 9 2.28 6.10 -12.34
C TRP A 9 2.10 4.57 -12.37
N GLY A 10 1.54 4.01 -11.31
CA GLY A 10 1.34 2.57 -11.23
C GLY A 10 2.56 1.78 -10.80
N GLU A 11 3.60 2.44 -10.35
CA GLU A 11 4.80 1.77 -9.84
C GLU A 11 4.58 1.33 -8.39
N ARG A 12 4.88 0.06 -8.09
CA ARG A 12 4.80 -0.44 -6.73
C ARG A 12 6.01 0.07 -5.94
N ILE A 13 5.75 0.84 -4.90
CA ILE A 13 6.80 1.49 -4.11
C ILE A 13 6.95 0.89 -2.72
N PHE A 14 6.02 0.06 -2.27
CA PHE A 14 6.08 -0.55 -0.96
C PHE A 14 5.26 -1.83 -0.93
N THR A 15 5.76 -2.83 -0.22
CA THR A 15 5.02 -4.06 0.05
C THR A 15 5.37 -4.54 1.45
N SER A 16 4.39 -5.12 2.16
CA SER A 16 4.58 -5.58 3.53
C SER A 16 3.55 -6.64 3.87
N THR A 17 3.90 -7.53 4.78
CA THR A 17 2.98 -8.54 5.33
C THR A 17 2.56 -8.22 6.76
N GLY A 18 2.93 -7.08 7.30
CA GLY A 18 2.58 -6.74 8.68
C GLY A 18 2.90 -5.32 9.07
N ASP A 19 3.84 -4.68 8.40
CA ASP A 19 4.28 -3.35 8.77
C ASP A 19 3.50 -2.28 8.01
N PRO A 20 3.14 -1.17 8.67
CA PRO A 20 2.51 -0.04 7.98
C PRO A 20 3.52 0.69 7.10
N TRP A 21 3.01 1.36 6.06
CA TRP A 21 3.83 2.22 5.22
C TRP A 21 4.09 3.53 5.94
N ASP A 22 5.34 3.97 5.93
CA ASP A 22 5.77 5.20 6.61
C ASP A 22 5.88 6.41 5.67
N GLY A 23 5.45 6.28 4.42
CA GLY A 23 5.50 7.38 3.46
C GLY A 23 6.83 7.55 2.76
N THR A 24 7.73 6.57 2.85
CA THR A 24 9.05 6.65 2.22
C THR A 24 9.20 5.64 1.09
N TYR A 25 10.15 5.92 0.20
CA TYR A 25 10.55 5.00 -0.87
C TYR A 25 12.06 5.10 -1.05
N LYS A 26 12.74 3.95 -0.92
CA LYS A 26 14.20 3.85 -1.00
C LYS A 26 14.92 4.82 -0.06
N GLY A 27 14.37 4.96 1.15
CA GLY A 27 14.95 5.82 2.19
C GLY A 27 14.61 7.30 2.07
N ASN A 28 13.85 7.70 1.07
CA ASN A 28 13.47 9.10 0.87
C ASN A 28 11.96 9.27 1.06
N LYS A 29 11.56 10.43 1.58
CA LYS A 29 10.14 10.76 1.72
C LYS A 29 9.51 10.88 0.35
N CYS A 30 8.34 10.27 0.20
CA CYS A 30 7.56 10.38 -1.03
C CYS A 30 6.97 11.79 -1.16
N GLN A 31 6.71 12.17 -2.40
CA GLN A 31 6.05 13.46 -2.66
C GLN A 31 4.63 13.46 -2.12
N MET A 32 4.17 14.62 -1.71
CA MET A 32 2.77 14.84 -1.36
C MET A 32 1.88 14.52 -2.56
N GLY A 33 0.79 13.81 -2.32
CA GLY A 33 -0.12 13.44 -3.38
C GLY A 33 -0.93 12.21 -3.05
N VAL A 34 -1.57 11.64 -4.06
CA VAL A 34 -2.46 10.49 -3.92
C VAL A 34 -1.72 9.21 -4.32
N TYR A 35 -1.81 8.20 -3.46
CA TYR A 35 -1.23 6.88 -3.67
C TYR A 35 -2.33 5.83 -3.61
N THR A 36 -2.17 4.75 -4.35
CA THR A 36 -3.12 3.64 -4.35
C THR A 36 -2.61 2.54 -3.43
N TYR A 37 -3.49 1.97 -2.62
CA TYR A 37 -3.14 0.80 -1.82
C TYR A 37 -3.97 -0.41 -2.23
N ILE A 38 -3.39 -1.58 -2.05
CA ILE A 38 -4.07 -2.86 -2.22
C ILE A 38 -3.78 -3.69 -0.97
N ILE A 39 -4.82 -4.22 -0.35
CA ILE A 39 -4.69 -5.14 0.78
C ILE A 39 -5.33 -6.47 0.40
N ASP A 40 -4.53 -7.53 0.49
CA ASP A 40 -4.99 -8.91 0.25
C ASP A 40 -4.91 -9.68 1.56
N TRP A 41 -5.93 -10.48 1.86
CA TRP A 41 -5.89 -11.39 3.00
C TRP A 41 -6.73 -12.61 2.73
N ILE A 42 -6.49 -13.67 3.52
CA ILE A 42 -7.25 -14.90 3.47
C ILE A 42 -7.99 -15.03 4.80
N ASP A 43 -9.29 -15.30 4.74
CA ASP A 43 -10.11 -15.45 5.95
C ASP A 43 -10.03 -16.88 6.53
N ASN A 44 -10.76 -17.12 7.61
CA ASN A 44 -10.75 -18.43 8.30
C ASN A 44 -11.34 -19.56 7.45
N ASP A 45 -12.11 -19.23 6.43
CA ASP A 45 -12.68 -20.21 5.49
C ASP A 45 -11.76 -20.43 4.28
N ASN A 46 -10.55 -19.89 4.32
CA ASN A 46 -9.55 -20.01 3.27
C ASN A 46 -9.96 -19.30 1.98
N ILE A 47 -10.78 -18.26 2.09
CA ILE A 47 -11.24 -17.46 0.95
C ILE A 47 -10.42 -16.18 0.90
N GLY A 48 -9.87 -15.88 -0.28
CA GLY A 48 -9.10 -14.67 -0.50
C GLY A 48 -9.98 -13.44 -0.66
N HIS A 49 -9.50 -12.33 -0.10
CA HIS A 49 -10.17 -11.04 -0.18
C HIS A 49 -9.18 -9.97 -0.61
N ARG A 50 -9.68 -8.98 -1.34
CA ARG A 50 -8.87 -7.83 -1.78
C ARG A 50 -9.64 -6.54 -1.59
N VAL A 51 -8.98 -5.55 -0.98
CA VAL A 51 -9.51 -4.20 -0.87
C VAL A 51 -8.52 -3.24 -1.53
N THR A 52 -9.03 -2.32 -2.33
CA THR A 52 -8.23 -1.27 -2.95
C THR A 52 -8.80 0.08 -2.55
N GLY A 53 -7.93 1.08 -2.51
CA GLY A 53 -8.33 2.44 -2.16
C GLY A 53 -7.20 3.41 -2.42
N SER A 54 -7.38 4.63 -1.93
CA SER A 54 -6.36 5.66 -2.09
C SER A 54 -5.96 6.24 -0.75
N ILE A 55 -4.69 6.67 -0.68
CA ILE A 55 -4.12 7.35 0.48
C ILE A 55 -3.63 8.71 -0.02
N THR A 56 -4.01 9.77 0.68
CA THR A 56 -3.47 11.10 0.41
C THR A 56 -2.33 11.35 1.38
N LEU A 57 -1.12 11.51 0.85
CA LEU A 57 0.05 11.83 1.65
C LEU A 57 0.18 13.33 1.77
N VAL A 58 0.20 13.82 3.00
CA VAL A 58 0.31 15.25 3.33
C VAL A 58 1.55 15.44 4.18
N LEU A 59 2.33 16.45 3.85
CA LEU A 59 3.54 16.79 4.60
C LEU A 59 3.28 17.86 5.66
#